data_14728f37d2d7bde7ab0cdc1b66137d0e
#
_entry.id   14728f37d2d7bde7ab0cdc1b66137d0e
#
_cell.length_a   1.000
_cell.length_b   1.000
_cell.length_c   1.000
_cell.angle_alpha   90.00
_cell.angle_beta   90.00
_cell.angle_gamma   90.00
#
_symmetry.space_group_name_H-M   'P 1'
#
loop_
_entity.id
_entity.type
_entity.pdbx_description
1 polymer ?
#
loop_
_entity_poly.entity_id
_entity_poly.type
_entity_poly.pdbx_seq_one_letter_code
_entity_poly.pdbx_strand_id
1 'polypeptide(L)'
;MKNLTSLAILVLLLSLSFTKAQKIADGETVDLNGLAVTFSILNKESVAVGGKNFDRYKVTANLVNNSPKSYNIRLNTAPQIVMNTGLVELNCINATGAKLTSKKLDLKLKPQNLNVTYWAYTKDGKYESSVIPIVAAYYLDIGDSVTDNAIFIVPAGEQPNVSVRKLQ
;
A
#
# COMPACT_ATOMS: atom_id res chain seq x y z
N MET A 1 -40.46 -27.20 11.45
CA MET A 1 -39.05 -26.98 11.79
C MET A 1 -38.06 -27.03 10.61
N LYS A 2 -38.48 -27.35 9.37
CA LYS A 2 -37.60 -27.41 8.18
C LYS A 2 -37.25 -26.02 7.56
N ASN A 3 -38.02 -24.97 7.88
CA ASN A 3 -37.81 -23.65 7.25
C ASN A 3 -36.85 -22.72 8.02
N LEU A 4 -36.51 -23.04 9.29
CA LEU A 4 -35.61 -22.21 10.10
C LEU A 4 -34.13 -22.43 9.72
N THR A 5 -33.78 -23.64 9.32
CA THR A 5 -32.40 -23.99 8.90
C THR A 5 -32.04 -23.36 7.56
N SER A 6 -32.99 -23.28 6.62
CA SER A 6 -32.77 -22.63 5.32
C SER A 6 -32.54 -21.12 5.45
N LEU A 7 -33.22 -20.45 6.38
CA LEU A 7 -33.06 -19.02 6.63
C LEU A 7 -31.69 -18.71 7.26
N ALA A 8 -31.21 -19.54 8.17
CA ALA A 8 -29.90 -19.38 8.81
C ALA A 8 -28.75 -19.54 7.82
N ILE A 9 -28.85 -20.46 6.86
CA ILE A 9 -27.84 -20.65 5.81
C ILE A 9 -27.81 -19.45 4.84
N LEU A 10 -28.96 -18.88 4.50
CA LEU A 10 -29.04 -17.71 3.62
C LEU A 10 -28.43 -16.47 4.28
N VAL A 11 -28.63 -16.27 5.58
CA VAL A 11 -28.04 -15.15 6.34
C VAL A 11 -26.51 -15.32 6.48
N LEU A 12 -26.03 -16.54 6.63
CA LEU A 12 -24.59 -16.82 6.72
C LEU A 12 -23.86 -16.57 5.40
N LEU A 13 -24.49 -16.81 4.25
CA LEU A 13 -23.94 -16.54 2.91
C LEU A 13 -23.87 -15.05 2.57
N LEU A 14 -24.71 -14.21 3.18
CA LEU A 14 -24.70 -12.76 2.99
C LEU A 14 -23.62 -12.03 3.79
N SER A 15 -22.98 -12.69 4.76
CA SER A 15 -21.91 -12.10 5.60
C SER A 15 -20.50 -12.25 5.03
N LEU A 16 -20.32 -12.90 3.89
CA LEU A 16 -19.05 -12.93 3.16
C LEU A 16 -18.86 -11.59 2.42
N SER A 17 -18.58 -10.54 3.19
CA SER A 17 -18.12 -9.26 2.65
C SER A 17 -16.73 -9.46 2.05
N PHE A 18 -16.67 -9.96 0.82
CA PHE A 18 -15.46 -9.79 0.01
C PHE A 18 -15.20 -8.29 -0.09
N THR A 19 -14.08 -7.83 0.39
CA THR A 19 -13.61 -6.47 0.14
C THR A 19 -13.41 -6.33 -1.37
N LYS A 20 -14.47 -5.90 -2.04
CA LYS A 20 -14.48 -5.73 -3.49
C LYS A 20 -13.51 -4.61 -3.81
N ALA A 21 -12.55 -4.91 -4.68
CA ALA A 21 -11.63 -3.89 -5.15
C ALA A 21 -12.42 -2.75 -5.79
N GLN A 22 -12.16 -1.51 -5.37
CA GLN A 22 -12.82 -0.31 -5.89
C GLN A 22 -11.96 0.28 -6.98
N LYS A 23 -12.58 0.73 -8.07
CA LYS A 23 -11.89 1.39 -9.18
C LYS A 23 -11.96 2.90 -8.96
N ILE A 24 -10.81 3.56 -9.13
CA ILE A 24 -10.70 5.02 -9.14
C ILE A 24 -9.88 5.50 -10.33
N ALA A 25 -10.23 6.67 -10.83
CA ALA A 25 -9.55 7.37 -11.92
C ALA A 25 -8.59 8.43 -11.36
N ASP A 26 -7.94 9.15 -12.27
CA ASP A 26 -7.05 10.27 -11.96
C ASP A 26 -7.78 11.36 -11.18
N GLY A 27 -7.22 11.81 -10.05
CA GLY A 27 -7.77 12.81 -9.15
C GLY A 27 -8.88 12.31 -8.21
N GLU A 28 -9.34 11.06 -8.34
CA GLU A 28 -10.40 10.51 -7.50
C GLU A 28 -9.88 9.98 -6.16
N THR A 29 -10.76 10.03 -5.16
CA THR A 29 -10.53 9.50 -3.81
C THR A 29 -11.59 8.45 -3.49
N VAL A 30 -11.15 7.36 -2.85
CA VAL A 30 -12.01 6.31 -2.32
C VAL A 30 -11.80 6.16 -0.82
N ASP A 31 -12.87 5.93 -0.07
CA ASP A 31 -12.80 5.57 1.34
C ASP A 31 -12.89 4.04 1.52
N LEU A 32 -11.89 3.46 2.17
CA LEU A 32 -11.81 2.05 2.50
C LEU A 32 -12.00 1.84 4.01
N ASN A 33 -13.19 2.15 4.52
CA ASN A 33 -13.52 2.11 5.94
C ASN A 33 -12.61 3.02 6.79
N GLY A 34 -12.58 4.30 6.43
CA GLY A 34 -11.80 5.34 7.08
C GLY A 34 -10.34 5.45 6.60
N LEU A 35 -9.91 4.66 5.63
CA LEU A 35 -8.67 4.88 4.90
C LEU A 35 -9.00 5.56 3.56
N ALA A 36 -8.83 6.87 3.50
CA ALA A 36 -9.06 7.66 2.29
C ALA A 36 -7.85 7.55 1.36
N VAL A 37 -8.04 7.00 0.17
CA VAL A 37 -7.00 6.79 -0.83
C VAL A 37 -7.26 7.65 -2.05
N THR A 38 -6.33 8.53 -2.39
CA THR A 38 -6.36 9.37 -3.60
C THR A 38 -5.31 8.87 -4.57
N PHE A 39 -5.68 8.75 -5.84
CA PHE A 39 -4.76 8.43 -6.93
C PHE A 39 -4.63 9.62 -7.87
N SER A 40 -3.40 9.92 -8.34
CA SER A 40 -3.16 11.02 -9.29
C SER A 40 -2.04 10.69 -10.28
N ILE A 41 -2.23 11.15 -11.52
CA ILE A 41 -1.22 11.11 -12.58
C ILE A 41 -0.43 12.42 -12.52
N LEU A 42 0.88 12.33 -12.33
CA LEU A 42 1.76 13.49 -12.24
C LEU A 42 2.32 13.90 -13.61
N ASN A 43 2.63 12.91 -14.46
CA ASN A 43 3.22 13.16 -15.78
C ASN A 43 2.96 11.98 -16.72
N LYS A 44 2.95 12.26 -18.02
CA LYS A 44 2.86 11.30 -19.12
C LYS A 44 3.97 11.55 -20.12
N GLU A 45 4.65 10.49 -20.55
CA GLU A 45 5.67 10.52 -21.60
C GLU A 45 5.42 9.35 -22.56
N SER A 46 5.57 9.58 -23.87
CA SER A 46 5.53 8.51 -24.84
C SER A 46 6.93 7.92 -25.03
N VAL A 47 7.05 6.60 -24.99
CA VAL A 47 8.32 5.87 -25.10
C VAL A 47 8.21 4.77 -26.14
N ALA A 48 9.26 4.56 -26.95
CA ALA A 48 9.35 3.47 -27.90
C ALA A 48 10.33 2.42 -27.40
N VAL A 49 9.89 1.15 -27.33
CA VAL A 49 10.73 0.01 -26.93
C VAL A 49 10.53 -1.13 -27.91
N GLY A 50 11.59 -1.58 -28.53
CA GLY A 50 11.55 -2.71 -29.48
C GLY A 50 10.59 -2.50 -30.64
N GLY A 51 10.47 -1.26 -31.16
CA GLY A 51 9.58 -0.91 -32.27
C GLY A 51 8.09 -0.82 -31.89
N LYS A 52 7.75 -0.90 -30.61
CA LYS A 52 6.40 -0.70 -30.09
C LYS A 52 6.32 0.59 -29.28
N ASN A 53 5.19 1.29 -29.40
CA ASN A 53 4.93 2.52 -28.63
C ASN A 53 4.20 2.19 -27.35
N PHE A 54 4.63 2.84 -26.27
CA PHE A 54 4.05 2.78 -24.93
C PHE A 54 3.89 4.19 -24.37
N ASP A 55 2.97 4.34 -23.44
CA ASP A 55 2.86 5.53 -22.61
C ASP A 55 3.41 5.21 -21.20
N ARG A 56 4.30 6.06 -20.70
CA ARG A 56 4.91 5.99 -19.39
C ARG A 56 4.28 7.04 -18.50
N TYR A 57 3.58 6.62 -17.46
CA TYR A 57 2.94 7.50 -16.50
C TYR A 57 3.69 7.49 -15.18
N LYS A 58 4.09 8.67 -14.72
CA LYS A 58 4.50 8.87 -13.32
C LYS A 58 3.24 9.14 -12.52
N VAL A 59 2.97 8.28 -11.54
CA VAL A 59 1.75 8.33 -10.72
C VAL A 59 2.10 8.44 -9.24
N THR A 60 1.17 8.98 -8.47
CA THR A 60 1.23 9.04 -7.02
C THR A 60 -0.06 8.52 -6.41
N ALA A 61 0.04 7.94 -5.23
CA ALA A 61 -1.13 7.69 -4.40
C ALA A 61 -0.85 8.18 -2.99
N ASN A 62 -1.86 8.80 -2.39
CA ASN A 62 -1.86 9.28 -1.03
C ASN A 62 -2.94 8.53 -0.24
N LEU A 63 -2.61 8.08 0.97
CA LEU A 63 -3.55 7.46 1.91
C LEU A 63 -3.56 8.29 3.18
N VAL A 64 -4.77 8.65 3.65
CA VAL A 64 -4.99 9.34 4.93
C VAL A 64 -5.78 8.41 5.84
N ASN A 65 -5.33 8.25 7.07
CA ASN A 65 -6.05 7.48 8.08
C ASN A 65 -7.09 8.34 8.79
N ASN A 66 -8.31 8.36 8.28
CA ASN A 66 -9.48 9.00 8.90
C ASN A 66 -10.27 8.02 9.78
N SER A 67 -9.79 6.78 9.97
CA SER A 67 -10.45 5.80 10.83
C SER A 67 -10.23 6.13 12.31
N PRO A 68 -11.07 5.62 13.22
CA PRO A 68 -10.87 5.81 14.66
C PRO A 68 -9.75 4.92 15.24
N LYS A 69 -8.92 4.28 14.41
CA LYS A 69 -7.89 3.33 14.81
C LYS A 69 -6.53 3.71 14.25
N SER A 70 -5.50 3.62 15.10
CA SER A 70 -4.10 3.63 14.65
C SER A 70 -3.71 2.23 14.17
N TYR A 71 -2.96 2.18 13.07
CA TYR A 71 -2.35 0.95 12.57
C TYR A 71 -0.91 0.92 13.07
N ASN A 72 -0.52 -0.12 13.82
CA ASN A 72 0.85 -0.25 14.27
C ASN A 72 1.30 -1.72 14.34
N ILE A 73 2.57 -1.93 14.03
CA ILE A 73 3.27 -3.20 14.17
C ILE A 73 4.50 -2.92 15.03
N ARG A 74 4.50 -3.37 16.28
CA ARG A 74 5.63 -3.22 17.20
C ARG A 74 6.60 -4.39 17.01
N LEU A 75 7.90 -4.09 17.00
CA LEU A 75 8.96 -5.09 16.95
C LEU A 75 9.47 -5.31 18.39
N ASN A 76 8.96 -6.35 19.04
CA ASN A 76 9.26 -6.62 20.45
C ASN A 76 10.61 -7.32 20.69
N THR A 77 11.17 -7.94 19.65
CA THR A 77 12.45 -8.64 19.70
C THR A 77 13.21 -8.38 18.39
N ALA A 78 14.48 -8.04 18.50
CA ALA A 78 15.35 -7.86 17.33
C ALA A 78 16.04 -9.18 16.95
N PRO A 79 16.37 -9.41 15.68
CA PRO A 79 15.84 -8.75 14.49
C PRO A 79 14.55 -9.43 14.01
N GLN A 80 13.46 -8.70 13.96
CA GLN A 80 12.23 -9.21 13.34
C GLN A 80 12.14 -8.75 11.90
N ILE A 81 11.85 -9.67 11.00
CA ILE A 81 11.50 -9.38 9.62
C ILE A 81 10.00 -9.20 9.55
N VAL A 82 9.55 -7.97 9.32
CA VAL A 82 8.14 -7.70 9.04
C VAL A 82 7.89 -7.95 7.57
N MET A 83 7.24 -9.06 7.26
CA MET A 83 6.97 -9.51 5.90
C MET A 83 5.95 -8.63 5.17
N ASN A 84 5.02 -8.01 5.89
CA ASN A 84 3.96 -7.21 5.28
C ASN A 84 3.61 -5.98 6.11
N THR A 85 4.00 -4.81 5.61
CA THR A 85 3.61 -3.50 6.14
C THR A 85 2.58 -2.79 5.27
N GLY A 86 2.10 -3.46 4.20
CA GLY A 86 1.15 -2.92 3.25
C GLY A 86 -0.23 -2.73 3.87
N LEU A 87 -0.82 -1.56 3.68
CA LEU A 87 -2.20 -1.23 4.05
C LEU A 87 -3.14 -1.34 2.87
N VAL A 88 -2.72 -0.81 1.73
CA VAL A 88 -3.53 -0.71 0.51
C VAL A 88 -2.66 -1.01 -0.70
N GLU A 89 -3.22 -1.78 -1.62
CA GLU A 89 -2.62 -2.10 -2.92
C GLU A 89 -3.43 -1.47 -4.05
N LEU A 90 -2.73 -0.82 -4.98
CA LEU A 90 -3.30 -0.23 -6.19
C LEU A 90 -2.74 -0.96 -7.40
N ASN A 91 -3.61 -1.60 -8.18
CA ASN A 91 -3.27 -2.29 -9.42
C ASN A 91 -3.68 -1.43 -10.61
N CYS A 92 -2.77 -1.23 -11.57
CA CYS A 92 -3.04 -0.48 -12.79
C CYS A 92 -3.99 -1.25 -13.71
N ILE A 93 -5.11 -0.62 -14.06
CA ILE A 93 -6.16 -1.18 -14.92
C ILE A 93 -6.58 -0.14 -15.97
N ASN A 94 -7.25 -0.58 -17.04
CA ASN A 94 -7.89 0.32 -18.01
C ASN A 94 -9.33 0.68 -17.60
N ALA A 95 -10.02 1.41 -18.46
CA ALA A 95 -11.41 1.83 -18.25
C ALA A 95 -12.37 0.63 -18.09
N THR A 96 -12.10 -0.51 -18.71
CA THR A 96 -12.92 -1.73 -18.59
C THR A 96 -12.57 -2.61 -17.40
N GLY A 97 -11.50 -2.28 -16.66
CA GLY A 97 -11.01 -3.06 -15.51
C GLY A 97 -9.96 -4.11 -15.88
N ALA A 98 -9.52 -4.18 -17.14
CA ALA A 98 -8.45 -5.07 -17.53
C ALA A 98 -7.08 -4.56 -17.05
N LYS A 99 -6.24 -5.46 -16.56
CA LYS A 99 -4.90 -5.12 -16.05
C LYS A 99 -3.99 -4.65 -17.20
N LEU A 100 -3.41 -3.47 -17.06
CA LEU A 100 -2.53 -2.86 -18.07
C LEU A 100 -1.04 -3.20 -17.88
N THR A 101 -0.61 -3.37 -16.61
CA THR A 101 0.78 -3.69 -16.28
C THR A 101 0.86 -4.58 -15.05
N SER A 102 1.96 -5.33 -14.91
CA SER A 102 2.23 -6.11 -13.69
C SER A 102 2.67 -5.24 -12.51
N LYS A 103 3.10 -4.00 -12.78
CA LYS A 103 3.51 -3.05 -11.74
C LYS A 103 2.30 -2.65 -10.90
N LYS A 104 2.50 -2.60 -9.59
CA LYS A 104 1.51 -2.13 -8.62
C LYS A 104 2.14 -1.07 -7.73
N LEU A 105 1.31 -0.34 -7.00
CA LEU A 105 1.71 0.62 -6.00
C LEU A 105 1.14 0.17 -4.66
N ASP A 106 2.00 0.05 -3.64
CA ASP A 106 1.65 -0.45 -2.31
C ASP A 106 1.85 0.67 -1.28
N LEU A 107 0.76 1.17 -0.71
CA LEU A 107 0.81 2.12 0.40
C LEU A 107 1.05 1.37 1.70
N LYS A 108 2.14 1.71 2.39
CA LYS A 108 2.69 0.98 3.53
C LYS A 108 2.71 1.84 4.78
N LEU A 109 2.72 1.19 5.94
CA LEU A 109 2.98 1.84 7.23
C LEU A 109 4.34 2.55 7.22
N LYS A 110 4.44 3.66 7.94
CA LYS A 110 5.69 4.40 8.15
C LYS A 110 6.60 3.65 9.12
N PRO A 111 7.91 3.53 8.85
CA PRO A 111 8.85 3.02 9.84
C PRO A 111 9.08 4.04 10.94
N GLN A 112 9.11 3.58 12.19
CA GLN A 112 9.58 4.34 13.34
C GLN A 112 10.99 3.91 13.66
N ASN A 113 11.94 4.82 13.48
CA ASN A 113 13.35 4.57 13.79
C ASN A 113 13.66 5.04 15.21
N LEU A 114 14.45 4.24 15.94
CA LEU A 114 15.05 4.60 17.21
C LEU A 114 16.57 4.57 17.05
N ASN A 115 17.25 5.56 17.63
CA ASN A 115 18.69 5.58 17.71
C ASN A 115 19.13 4.76 18.93
N VAL A 116 19.90 3.70 18.70
CA VAL A 116 20.41 2.83 19.74
C VAL A 116 21.91 3.01 19.83
N THR A 117 22.44 3.26 21.04
CA THR A 117 23.87 3.29 21.26
C THR A 117 24.40 1.86 21.35
N TYR A 118 25.28 1.52 20.44
CA TYR A 118 25.97 0.24 20.36
C TYR A 118 27.41 0.41 20.79
N TRP A 119 27.90 -0.46 21.67
CA TRP A 119 29.25 -0.46 22.15
C TRP A 119 30.01 -1.68 21.62
N ALA A 120 31.16 -1.47 21.05
CA ALA A 120 32.00 -2.57 20.54
C ALA A 120 33.47 -2.28 20.70
N TYR A 121 34.28 -3.35 20.73
CA TYR A 121 35.72 -3.22 20.62
C TYR A 121 36.12 -2.95 19.17
N THR A 122 36.97 -1.94 18.96
CA THR A 122 37.60 -1.69 17.68
C THR A 122 38.73 -2.71 17.45
N LYS A 123 39.25 -2.76 16.22
CA LYS A 123 40.39 -3.61 15.86
C LYS A 123 41.65 -3.29 16.70
N ASP A 124 41.75 -2.05 17.19
CA ASP A 124 42.86 -1.58 18.04
C ASP A 124 42.61 -1.86 19.52
N GLY A 125 41.61 -2.63 19.87
CA GLY A 125 41.29 -3.01 21.26
C GLY A 125 40.65 -1.92 22.10
N LYS A 126 40.22 -0.80 21.51
CA LYS A 126 39.50 0.26 22.22
C LYS A 126 38.01 -0.03 22.27
N TYR A 127 37.37 0.34 23.38
CA TYR A 127 35.94 0.22 23.55
C TYR A 127 35.26 1.54 23.15
N GLU A 128 34.53 1.52 22.02
CA GLU A 128 33.93 2.72 21.45
C GLU A 128 32.43 2.53 21.25
N SER A 129 31.67 3.64 21.38
CA SER A 129 30.26 3.67 21.11
C SER A 129 29.96 4.21 19.71
N SER A 130 28.96 3.64 19.07
CA SER A 130 28.37 4.16 17.84
C SER A 130 26.84 4.23 18.00
N VAL A 131 26.21 5.23 17.37
CA VAL A 131 24.78 5.35 17.34
C VAL A 131 24.28 4.79 16.02
N ILE A 132 23.44 3.77 16.08
CA ILE A 132 22.85 3.12 14.91
C ILE A 132 21.32 3.30 14.93
N PRO A 133 20.69 3.71 13.82
CA PRO A 133 19.26 3.72 13.71
C PRO A 133 18.73 2.30 13.49
N ILE A 134 17.74 1.89 14.28
CA ILE A 134 17.01 0.63 14.09
C ILE A 134 15.54 0.92 13.90
N VAL A 135 14.85 0.11 13.07
CA VAL A 135 13.39 0.18 12.96
C VAL A 135 12.80 -0.53 14.17
N ALA A 136 12.07 0.21 15.01
CA ALA A 136 11.43 -0.31 16.21
C ALA A 136 9.95 -0.63 16.03
N ALA A 137 9.29 0.00 15.07
CA ALA A 137 7.89 -0.21 14.75
C ALA A 137 7.57 0.27 13.32
N TYR A 138 6.39 -0.09 12.86
CA TYR A 138 5.73 0.52 11.70
C TYR A 138 4.38 1.05 12.15
N TYR A 139 3.99 2.25 11.72
CA TYR A 139 2.77 2.89 12.20
C TYR A 139 2.11 3.79 11.16
N LEU A 140 0.83 4.06 11.38
CA LEU A 140 0.05 5.13 10.77
C LEU A 140 -1.03 5.53 11.76
N ASP A 141 -0.86 6.67 12.41
CA ASP A 141 -1.79 7.15 13.42
C ASP A 141 -3.03 7.81 12.78
N ILE A 142 -4.02 8.10 13.61
CA ILE A 142 -5.23 8.81 13.20
C ILE A 142 -4.84 10.19 12.67
N GLY A 143 -5.34 10.55 11.49
CA GLY A 143 -5.00 11.80 10.80
C GLY A 143 -3.67 11.77 10.02
N ASP A 144 -2.85 10.73 10.21
CA ASP A 144 -1.61 10.57 9.47
C ASP A 144 -1.86 10.21 8.01
N SER A 145 -0.87 10.55 7.17
CA SER A 145 -0.88 10.19 5.75
C SER A 145 0.41 9.52 5.32
N VAL A 146 0.32 8.67 4.30
CA VAL A 146 1.45 8.10 3.57
C VAL A 146 1.25 8.31 2.09
N THR A 147 2.35 8.61 1.39
CA THR A 147 2.36 8.81 -0.06
C THR A 147 3.42 7.92 -0.66
N ASP A 148 3.10 7.30 -1.79
CA ASP A 148 4.07 6.56 -2.59
C ASP A 148 3.88 6.86 -4.08
N ASN A 149 4.94 6.63 -4.87
CA ASN A 149 4.99 6.90 -6.28
C ASN A 149 5.35 5.65 -7.07
N ALA A 150 4.80 5.54 -8.26
CA ALA A 150 5.14 4.47 -9.19
C ALA A 150 5.27 5.00 -10.62
N ILE A 151 5.85 4.15 -11.46
CA ILE A 151 5.85 4.35 -12.91
C ILE A 151 5.04 3.20 -13.51
N PHE A 152 3.96 3.54 -14.21
CA PHE A 152 3.19 2.61 -15.01
C PHE A 152 3.58 2.76 -16.47
N ILE A 153 3.93 1.65 -17.12
CA ILE A 153 4.17 1.58 -18.56
C ILE A 153 3.01 0.78 -19.14
N VAL A 154 2.23 1.45 -20.00
CA VAL A 154 1.00 0.90 -20.57
C VAL A 154 1.03 1.00 -22.10
N PRO A 155 0.23 0.24 -22.84
CA PRO A 155 0.12 0.39 -24.29
C PRO A 155 -0.21 1.84 -24.67
N ALA A 156 0.34 2.32 -25.79
CA ALA A 156 0.12 3.68 -26.24
C ALA A 156 -1.37 3.98 -26.43
N GLY A 157 -1.83 5.13 -25.93
CA GLY A 157 -3.22 5.54 -25.98
C GLY A 157 -4.09 5.06 -24.82
N GLU A 158 -3.62 4.12 -24.00
CA GLU A 158 -4.33 3.71 -22.78
C GLU A 158 -4.08 4.69 -21.64
N GLN A 159 -5.13 5.03 -20.90
CA GLN A 159 -5.04 5.83 -19.68
C GLN A 159 -5.19 4.93 -18.45
N PRO A 160 -4.23 4.98 -17.50
CA PRO A 160 -4.31 4.17 -16.31
C PRO A 160 -5.40 4.67 -15.34
N ASN A 161 -6.24 3.75 -14.91
CA ASN A 161 -7.01 3.83 -13.68
C ASN A 161 -6.39 2.84 -12.68
N VAL A 162 -6.83 2.85 -11.45
CA VAL A 162 -6.36 1.86 -10.46
C VAL A 162 -7.53 1.14 -9.81
N SER A 163 -7.31 -0.14 -9.58
CA SER A 163 -8.14 -0.98 -8.72
C SER A 163 -7.51 -0.98 -7.33
N VAL A 164 -8.23 -0.44 -6.35
CA VAL A 164 -7.77 -0.22 -4.98
C VAL A 164 -8.30 -1.31 -4.08
N ARG A 165 -7.43 -1.94 -3.30
CA ARG A 165 -7.77 -3.02 -2.37
C ARG A 165 -7.09 -2.81 -1.02
N LYS A 166 -7.86 -2.90 0.07
CA LYS A 166 -7.33 -2.96 1.42
C LYS A 166 -6.68 -4.32 1.67
N LEU A 167 -5.51 -4.35 2.33
CA LEU A 167 -4.73 -5.56 2.61
C LEU A 167 -4.88 -6.05 4.06
N GLN A 168 -5.27 -5.15 4.99
CA GLN A 168 -5.41 -5.43 6.43
C GLN A 168 -6.75 -4.94 6.97
#